data_9eb130fab5021d5211fb78e18f5364bf
#
_entry.id   9eb130fab5021d5211fb78e18f5364bf
#
_cell.length_a   1.000
_cell.length_b   1.000
_cell.length_c   1.000
_cell.angle_alpha   90.00
_cell.angle_beta   90.00
_cell.angle_gamma   90.00
#
_symmetry.space_group_name_H-M   'P 1'
#
loop_
_entity.id
_entity.type
_entity.pdbx_description
1 polymer ?
#
loop_
_entity_poly.entity_id
_entity_poly.type
_entity_poly.pdbx_seq_one_letter_code
_entity_poly.pdbx_strand_id
1 'polypeptide(L)'
;MYYQIRPLWASFDSTYWVNFDEKVLVWDVLLVNNEPFLVMWKEKTGKEISWEIKYLWNLFTPTTVYFQKFLANYWYSWYFRFFRLYVQDVKYVLKYELPQIKRHKFQMAEDYVSKYENFETYCGYLKMGDDEIKCLDLKDFSKDLLWSRQNLLVFPDDWSLFNFYQQHQIGEILDVNSTALTRYKKFLQVKTWKIKTLLTTHWWVFQDWKALEKIFVFFPYKWYYKNQQNPRYYLPEVIKQMKFFYNVEEVYFVM
;
A
#
# COMPACT_ATOMS: atom_id res chain seq x y z
N MET A 1 21.62 -1.65 -19.22
CA MET A 1 20.17 -1.33 -19.31
C MET A 1 19.90 -0.07 -18.53
N TYR A 2 19.09 0.86 -19.06
CA TYR A 2 18.78 2.11 -18.37
C TYR A 2 17.51 1.97 -17.53
N TYR A 3 17.55 2.50 -16.33
CA TYR A 3 16.43 2.48 -15.40
C TYR A 3 16.11 3.91 -14.96
N GLN A 4 14.84 4.27 -15.04
CA GLN A 4 14.34 5.48 -14.42
C GLN A 4 14.16 5.21 -12.93
N ILE A 5 14.86 5.98 -12.10
CA ILE A 5 14.83 5.83 -10.65
C ILE A 5 14.35 7.10 -9.98
N ARG A 6 13.85 6.96 -8.77
CA ARG A 6 13.32 8.03 -7.96
C ARG A 6 13.78 7.92 -6.51
N PRO A 7 14.28 9.01 -5.91
CA PRO A 7 14.66 8.97 -4.51
C PRO A 7 13.46 8.74 -3.60
N LEU A 8 13.61 7.86 -2.60
CA LEU A 8 12.54 7.55 -1.65
C LEU A 8 12.23 8.71 -0.69
N TRP A 9 13.16 9.63 -0.51
CA TRP A 9 13.03 10.76 0.41
C TRP A 9 12.58 12.06 -0.25
N ALA A 10 12.52 12.13 -1.58
CA ALA A 10 12.18 13.37 -2.28
C ALA A 10 10.76 13.85 -1.94
N SER A 11 10.63 15.15 -1.74
CA SER A 11 9.35 15.81 -1.49
C SER A 11 8.52 16.08 -2.76
N PHE A 12 9.08 15.85 -3.91
CA PHE A 12 8.49 16.06 -5.25
C PHE A 12 8.84 14.88 -6.17
N ASP A 13 8.16 14.79 -7.30
CA ASP A 13 8.31 13.67 -8.23
C ASP A 13 9.52 13.85 -9.18
N SER A 14 10.72 14.00 -8.61
CA SER A 14 11.96 13.99 -9.41
C SER A 14 12.35 12.56 -9.78
N THR A 15 12.78 12.38 -11.00
CA THR A 15 13.27 11.11 -11.53
C THR A 15 14.64 11.30 -12.16
N TYR A 16 15.45 10.24 -12.11
CA TYR A 16 16.78 10.19 -12.69
C TYR A 16 16.93 8.94 -13.56
N TRP A 17 17.84 8.97 -14.52
CA TRP A 17 18.17 7.80 -15.32
C TRP A 17 19.54 7.28 -14.92
N VAL A 18 19.63 5.97 -14.70
CA VAL A 18 20.89 5.29 -14.37
C VAL A 18 21.08 4.11 -15.29
N ASN A 19 22.34 3.86 -15.67
CA ASN A 19 22.74 2.61 -16.32
C ASN A 19 23.17 1.60 -15.24
N PHE A 20 22.61 0.40 -15.29
CA PHE A 20 22.93 -0.66 -14.35
C PHE A 20 22.95 -2.00 -15.08
N ASP A 21 24.02 -2.76 -14.87
CA ASP A 21 24.27 -3.98 -15.63
C ASP A 21 23.48 -5.18 -15.14
N GLU A 22 23.12 -5.17 -13.85
CA GLU A 22 22.29 -6.23 -13.29
C GLU A 22 20.82 -6.07 -13.71
N LYS A 23 20.15 -7.22 -13.83
CA LYS A 23 18.71 -7.25 -14.11
C LYS A 23 17.92 -6.90 -12.85
N VAL A 24 17.36 -5.70 -12.85
CA VAL A 24 16.42 -5.25 -11.80
C VAL A 24 15.00 -5.17 -12.35
N LEU A 25 14.05 -5.28 -11.45
CA LEU A 25 12.64 -5.12 -11.78
C LEU A 25 12.19 -3.69 -11.45
N VAL A 26 11.21 -3.22 -12.17
CA VAL A 26 10.48 -2.02 -11.79
C VAL A 26 9.96 -2.25 -10.38
N TRP A 27 10.08 -1.24 -9.48
CA TRP A 27 9.81 -1.25 -8.03
C TRP A 27 10.86 -1.93 -7.11
N ASP A 28 11.96 -2.41 -7.67
CA ASP A 28 13.13 -2.73 -6.84
C ASP A 28 13.71 -1.46 -6.22
N VAL A 29 14.37 -1.59 -5.09
CA VAL A 29 15.13 -0.52 -4.47
C VAL A 29 16.59 -0.66 -4.81
N LEU A 30 17.18 0.41 -5.35
CA LEU A 30 18.60 0.53 -5.57
C LEU A 30 19.20 1.50 -4.55
N LEU A 31 20.41 1.22 -4.12
CA LEU A 31 21.22 2.16 -3.39
C LEU A 31 22.13 2.89 -4.38
N VAL A 32 21.93 4.18 -4.55
CA VAL A 32 22.70 5.02 -5.47
C VAL A 32 23.43 6.06 -4.65
N ASN A 33 24.76 6.04 -4.66
CA ASN A 33 25.60 6.87 -3.80
C ASN A 33 25.19 6.80 -2.32
N ASN A 34 24.89 5.59 -1.82
CA ASN A 34 24.41 5.32 -0.47
C ASN A 34 23.01 5.88 -0.11
N GLU A 35 22.24 6.32 -1.10
CA GLU A 35 20.85 6.75 -0.90
C GLU A 35 19.85 5.81 -1.59
N PRO A 36 18.69 5.52 -0.99
CA PRO A 36 17.73 4.58 -1.56
C PRO A 36 16.86 5.23 -2.64
N PHE A 37 16.76 4.55 -3.77
CA PHE A 37 15.96 4.92 -4.91
C PHE A 37 15.04 3.77 -5.32
N LEU A 38 13.83 4.10 -5.73
CA LEU A 38 12.87 3.16 -6.30
C LEU A 38 13.01 3.13 -7.84
N VAL A 39 13.08 1.94 -8.42
CA VAL A 39 13.06 1.76 -9.87
C VAL A 39 11.64 1.96 -10.38
N MET A 40 11.44 2.94 -11.24
CA MET A 40 10.13 3.34 -11.76
C MET A 40 9.85 2.79 -13.17
N TRP A 41 10.89 2.72 -14.00
CA TRP A 41 10.77 2.34 -15.40
C TRP A 41 12.07 1.74 -15.92
N LYS A 42 11.99 1.08 -17.08
CA LYS A 42 13.12 0.43 -17.75
C LYS A 42 13.10 0.77 -19.23
N GLU A 43 14.25 1.21 -19.76
CA GLU A 43 14.43 1.49 -21.18
C GLU A 43 15.74 0.91 -21.72
N LYS A 44 15.84 0.80 -23.06
CA LYS A 44 17.03 0.30 -23.73
C LYS A 44 18.09 1.39 -23.93
N THR A 45 17.67 2.66 -23.95
CA THR A 45 18.54 3.82 -24.23
C THR A 45 18.31 4.93 -23.22
N GLY A 46 19.37 5.62 -22.80
CA GLY A 46 19.27 6.75 -21.86
C GLY A 46 20.60 7.50 -21.76
N LYS A 47 20.61 8.64 -21.07
CA LYS A 47 21.86 9.38 -20.78
C LYS A 47 22.62 8.66 -19.67
N GLU A 48 23.91 8.46 -19.90
CA GLU A 48 24.79 7.81 -18.94
C GLU A 48 25.11 8.75 -17.78
N ILE A 49 24.81 8.34 -16.57
CA ILE A 49 25.27 8.98 -15.33
C ILE A 49 26.03 7.91 -14.56
N SER A 50 27.31 8.16 -14.33
CA SER A 50 28.17 7.25 -13.58
C SER A 50 27.93 7.42 -12.08
N TRP A 51 27.18 6.51 -11.48
CA TRP A 51 26.95 6.45 -10.05
C TRP A 51 27.30 5.08 -9.49
N GLU A 52 27.72 5.02 -8.24
CA GLU A 52 27.85 3.76 -7.52
C GLU A 52 26.44 3.23 -7.22
N ILE A 53 26.07 2.09 -7.80
CA ILE A 53 24.74 1.51 -7.68
C ILE A 53 24.87 0.14 -7.05
N LYS A 54 24.06 -0.12 -6.02
CA LYS A 54 23.89 -1.44 -5.39
C LYS A 54 22.43 -1.83 -5.40
N TYR A 55 22.12 -3.07 -5.75
CA TYR A 55 20.79 -3.62 -5.59
C TYR A 55 20.51 -3.87 -4.11
N LEU A 56 19.32 -3.49 -3.63
CA LEU A 56 18.88 -3.78 -2.28
C LEU A 56 17.78 -4.85 -2.28
N TRP A 57 16.55 -4.47 -2.62
CA TRP A 57 15.42 -5.40 -2.59
C TRP A 57 14.16 -4.80 -3.23
N ASN A 58 13.14 -5.63 -3.36
CA ASN A 58 11.80 -5.18 -3.74
C ASN A 58 11.05 -4.62 -2.53
N LEU A 59 10.87 -3.30 -2.44
CA LEU A 59 10.21 -2.64 -1.30
C LEU A 59 8.69 -2.83 -1.34
N PHE A 60 8.08 -2.74 -2.52
CA PHE A 60 6.64 -2.88 -2.71
C PHE A 60 6.32 -3.96 -3.73
N THR A 61 5.13 -4.55 -3.58
CA THR A 61 4.55 -5.36 -4.65
C THR A 61 4.16 -4.46 -5.83
N PRO A 62 4.12 -4.97 -7.06
CA PRO A 62 3.64 -4.22 -8.21
C PRO A 62 2.25 -3.63 -7.98
N THR A 63 1.34 -4.40 -7.41
CA THR A 63 -0.02 -3.96 -7.07
C THR A 63 -0.01 -2.69 -6.23
N THR A 64 0.79 -2.66 -5.17
CA THR A 64 0.91 -1.50 -4.28
C THR A 64 1.44 -0.27 -5.03
N VAL A 65 2.42 -0.41 -5.91
CA VAL A 65 2.96 0.72 -6.67
C VAL A 65 1.93 1.27 -7.66
N TYR A 66 1.19 0.39 -8.36
CA TYR A 66 0.11 0.84 -9.25
C TYR A 66 -1.00 1.55 -8.49
N PHE A 67 -1.39 1.00 -7.36
CA PHE A 67 -2.39 1.63 -6.50
C PHE A 67 -1.95 3.02 -6.03
N GLN A 68 -0.69 3.19 -5.61
CA GLN A 68 -0.14 4.51 -5.25
C GLN A 68 -0.21 5.51 -6.42
N LYS A 69 0.17 5.09 -7.62
CA LYS A 69 0.10 5.92 -8.84
C LYS A 69 -1.34 6.32 -9.17
N PHE A 70 -2.25 5.35 -9.07
CA PHE A 70 -3.68 5.61 -9.27
C PHE A 70 -4.18 6.65 -8.28
N LEU A 71 -3.93 6.48 -6.98
CA LEU A 71 -4.35 7.41 -5.95
C LEU A 71 -3.79 8.82 -6.18
N ALA A 72 -2.53 8.94 -6.59
CA ALA A 72 -1.92 10.21 -6.89
C ALA A 72 -2.64 10.94 -8.04
N ASN A 73 -2.98 10.23 -9.10
CA ASN A 73 -3.73 10.77 -10.23
C ASN A 73 -5.18 11.11 -9.85
N TYR A 74 -5.86 10.22 -9.13
CA TYR A 74 -7.26 10.38 -8.76
C TYR A 74 -7.50 11.61 -7.85
N TRP A 75 -6.58 11.86 -6.91
CA TRP A 75 -6.67 13.02 -6.02
C TRP A 75 -5.79 14.20 -6.43
N TYR A 76 -5.30 14.24 -7.67
CA TYR A 76 -4.44 15.32 -8.17
C TYR A 76 -3.31 15.68 -7.21
N SER A 77 -2.68 14.65 -6.64
CA SER A 77 -1.59 14.78 -5.68
C SER A 77 -0.30 14.22 -6.23
N TRP A 78 0.82 14.65 -5.66
CA TRP A 78 2.11 14.12 -6.05
C TRP A 78 2.27 12.68 -5.58
N TYR A 79 2.79 11.82 -6.44
CA TYR A 79 2.97 10.39 -6.18
C TYR A 79 3.67 10.11 -4.84
N PHE A 80 4.75 10.86 -4.50
CA PHE A 80 5.49 10.67 -3.27
C PHE A 80 4.62 10.87 -2.01
N ARG A 81 3.55 11.64 -2.06
CA ARG A 81 2.63 11.86 -0.94
C ARG A 81 1.95 10.55 -0.54
N PHE A 82 1.46 9.81 -1.53
CA PHE A 82 0.89 8.49 -1.30
C PHE A 82 1.95 7.46 -0.90
N PHE A 83 3.14 7.53 -1.50
CA PHE A 83 4.26 6.70 -1.10
C PHE A 83 4.59 6.83 0.40
N ARG A 84 4.61 8.05 0.96
CA ARG A 84 4.88 8.30 2.38
C ARG A 84 3.82 7.77 3.34
N LEU A 85 2.60 7.51 2.87
CA LEU A 85 1.58 6.84 3.69
C LEU A 85 1.95 5.38 4.02
N TYR A 86 2.72 4.73 3.14
CA TYR A 86 3.20 3.37 3.36
C TYR A 86 4.50 3.34 4.19
N VAL A 87 5.44 4.20 3.88
CA VAL A 87 6.77 4.24 4.53
C VAL A 87 7.08 5.66 4.97
N GLN A 88 6.89 5.93 6.25
CA GLN A 88 7.08 7.27 6.81
C GLN A 88 8.53 7.65 7.07
N ASP A 89 9.39 6.68 7.33
CA ASP A 89 10.79 6.91 7.68
C ASP A 89 11.72 5.97 6.92
N VAL A 90 12.38 6.52 5.91
CA VAL A 90 13.28 5.81 4.99
C VAL A 90 14.48 5.16 5.70
N LYS A 91 14.93 5.72 6.84
CA LYS A 91 16.08 5.15 7.58
C LYS A 91 15.87 3.69 8.01
N TYR A 92 14.62 3.28 8.23
CA TYR A 92 14.30 1.90 8.59
C TYR A 92 14.36 0.96 7.38
N VAL A 93 14.11 1.48 6.17
CA VAL A 93 14.26 0.71 4.93
C VAL A 93 15.69 0.19 4.77
N LEU A 94 16.68 1.02 5.13
CA LEU A 94 18.10 0.64 5.04
C LEU A 94 18.56 -0.26 6.19
N LYS A 95 17.93 -0.15 7.35
CA LYS A 95 18.36 -0.89 8.56
C LYS A 95 17.83 -2.31 8.65
N TYR A 96 16.67 -2.57 8.09
CA TYR A 96 16.00 -3.87 8.19
C TYR A 96 15.90 -4.49 6.80
N GLU A 97 16.75 -5.49 6.55
CA GLU A 97 16.66 -6.29 5.34
C GLU A 97 15.31 -7.01 5.28
N LEU A 98 14.64 -6.89 4.15
CA LEU A 98 13.50 -7.75 3.86
C LEU A 98 14.02 -9.17 3.65
N PRO A 99 13.36 -10.19 4.25
CA PRO A 99 13.64 -11.55 3.86
C PRO A 99 13.47 -11.65 2.35
N GLN A 100 14.49 -12.13 1.65
CA GLN A 100 14.47 -12.29 0.19
C GLN A 100 13.24 -13.11 -0.19
N ILE A 101 12.22 -12.44 -0.71
CA ILE A 101 11.08 -13.11 -1.29
C ILE A 101 11.59 -13.71 -2.58
N LYS A 102 11.71 -15.04 -2.62
CA LYS A 102 12.18 -15.77 -3.81
C LYS A 102 11.45 -15.24 -5.05
N ARG A 103 12.21 -14.75 -6.00
CA ARG A 103 11.76 -14.06 -7.24
C ARG A 103 10.76 -14.86 -8.12
N HIS A 104 10.52 -16.13 -7.82
CA HIS A 104 9.79 -17.07 -8.69
C HIS A 104 8.28 -16.83 -8.86
N LYS A 105 7.67 -15.84 -8.20
CA LYS A 105 6.22 -15.60 -8.30
C LYS A 105 5.82 -14.29 -8.99
N PHE A 106 6.76 -13.58 -9.61
CA PHE A 106 6.48 -12.27 -10.24
C PHE A 106 6.12 -12.34 -11.75
N GLN A 107 5.95 -13.51 -12.31
CA GLN A 107 5.47 -13.65 -13.69
C GLN A 107 4.03 -13.11 -13.89
N MET A 108 3.25 -13.02 -12.82
CA MET A 108 1.91 -12.42 -12.86
C MET A 108 1.91 -10.89 -13.01
N ALA A 109 3.02 -10.21 -12.82
CA ALA A 109 3.08 -8.74 -12.89
C ALA A 109 3.00 -8.20 -14.33
N GLU A 110 3.47 -8.95 -15.32
CA GLU A 110 3.40 -8.53 -16.73
C GLU A 110 1.96 -8.59 -17.28
N ASP A 111 1.17 -9.59 -16.86
CA ASP A 111 -0.25 -9.67 -17.21
C ASP A 111 -1.10 -8.59 -16.52
N TYR A 112 -0.67 -8.13 -15.35
CA TYR A 112 -1.33 -7.05 -14.63
C TYR A 112 -1.08 -5.68 -15.29
N VAL A 113 0.11 -5.43 -15.85
CA VAL A 113 0.46 -4.15 -16.51
C VAL A 113 -0.50 -3.84 -17.65
N SER A 114 -0.82 -4.83 -18.48
CA SER A 114 -1.72 -4.64 -19.63
C SER A 114 -3.16 -4.27 -19.25
N LYS A 115 -3.61 -4.72 -18.08
CA LYS A 115 -4.96 -4.42 -17.55
C LYS A 115 -5.10 -2.98 -17.07
N TYR A 116 -4.00 -2.30 -16.75
CA TYR A 116 -3.97 -1.04 -16.04
C TYR A 116 -3.47 0.16 -16.87
N GLU A 117 -3.21 -0.04 -18.15
CA GLU A 117 -2.73 1.04 -19.04
C GLU A 117 -3.79 2.07 -19.42
N ASN A 118 -5.08 1.78 -19.20
CA ASN A 118 -6.15 2.69 -19.60
C ASN A 118 -6.93 3.22 -18.40
N PHE A 119 -6.58 4.45 -17.98
CA PHE A 119 -7.23 5.17 -16.86
C PHE A 119 -8.75 5.39 -17.09
N GLU A 120 -9.20 5.55 -18.33
CA GLU A 120 -10.63 5.75 -18.65
C GLU A 120 -11.46 4.49 -18.37
N THR A 121 -10.89 3.32 -18.62
CA THR A 121 -11.51 2.03 -18.26
C THR A 121 -11.71 1.92 -16.75
N TYR A 122 -10.81 2.47 -15.96
CA TYR A 122 -10.87 2.52 -14.51
C TYR A 122 -11.99 3.38 -13.95
N CYS A 123 -12.16 4.59 -14.50
CA CYS A 123 -13.24 5.49 -14.08
C CYS A 123 -14.62 4.87 -14.37
N GLY A 124 -14.74 4.06 -15.41
CA GLY A 124 -15.93 3.25 -15.69
C GLY A 124 -16.24 2.22 -14.61
N TYR A 125 -15.22 1.48 -14.16
CA TYR A 125 -15.36 0.45 -13.11
C TYR A 125 -15.74 1.05 -11.74
N LEU A 126 -15.18 2.21 -11.37
CA LEU A 126 -15.52 2.88 -10.11
C LEU A 126 -16.99 3.32 -10.02
N LYS A 127 -17.64 3.58 -11.16
CA LYS A 127 -19.07 3.91 -11.21
C LYS A 127 -19.97 2.68 -11.08
N MET A 128 -19.48 1.49 -11.40
CA MET A 128 -20.24 0.23 -11.32
C MET A 128 -20.17 -0.45 -9.95
N GLY A 129 -19.37 0.06 -9.02
CA GLY A 129 -18.99 -0.65 -7.77
C GLY A 129 -19.87 -0.40 -6.55
N ASP A 130 -20.99 0.31 -6.65
CA ASP A 130 -21.82 0.59 -5.46
C ASP A 130 -22.57 -0.66 -4.94
N ASP A 131 -22.84 -1.66 -5.78
CA ASP A 131 -23.60 -2.87 -5.41
C ASP A 131 -22.78 -3.93 -4.67
N GLU A 132 -21.47 -3.76 -4.50
CA GLU A 132 -20.59 -4.79 -3.96
C GLU A 132 -20.12 -4.57 -2.51
N ILE A 133 -20.55 -3.50 -1.86
CA ILE A 133 -20.26 -3.27 -0.44
C ILE A 133 -21.41 -3.80 0.39
N LYS A 134 -21.08 -4.73 1.29
CA LYS A 134 -22.06 -5.32 2.20
C LYS A 134 -22.23 -4.43 3.43
N CYS A 135 -23.48 -4.23 3.87
CA CYS A 135 -23.76 -3.61 5.16
C CYS A 135 -23.88 -4.69 6.24
N LEU A 136 -23.24 -4.46 7.38
CA LEU A 136 -23.24 -5.38 8.50
C LEU A 136 -23.61 -4.60 9.77
N ASP A 137 -24.57 -5.10 10.54
CA ASP A 137 -24.85 -4.56 11.88
C ASP A 137 -23.70 -4.95 12.83
N LEU A 138 -23.24 -4.02 13.66
CA LEU A 138 -22.14 -4.25 14.60
C LEU A 138 -22.39 -5.48 15.51
N LYS A 139 -23.64 -5.71 15.90
CA LYS A 139 -24.04 -6.87 16.73
C LYS A 139 -23.86 -8.22 16.00
N ASP A 140 -23.88 -8.21 14.66
CA ASP A 140 -23.74 -9.40 13.84
C ASP A 140 -22.28 -9.68 13.46
N PHE A 141 -21.36 -8.79 13.88
CA PHE A 141 -19.93 -9.02 13.69
C PHE A 141 -19.46 -10.18 14.58
N SER A 142 -18.89 -11.19 13.96
CA SER A 142 -18.30 -12.34 14.66
C SER A 142 -16.86 -12.59 14.20
N LYS A 143 -16.07 -13.25 15.05
CA LYS A 143 -14.70 -13.66 14.68
C LYS A 143 -14.67 -14.63 13.50
N ASP A 144 -15.75 -15.37 13.28
CA ASP A 144 -15.85 -16.34 12.19
C ASP A 144 -15.82 -15.68 10.81
N LEU A 145 -16.19 -14.39 10.73
CA LEU A 145 -16.05 -13.61 9.51
C LEU A 145 -14.60 -13.39 9.09
N LEU A 146 -13.62 -13.60 9.99
CA LEU A 146 -12.20 -13.37 9.77
C LEU A 146 -11.42 -14.63 9.40
N TRP A 147 -12.12 -15.74 9.15
CA TRP A 147 -11.50 -17.03 8.86
C TRP A 147 -10.99 -17.11 7.42
N SER A 148 -9.84 -16.51 7.16
CA SER A 148 -9.24 -16.58 5.83
C SER A 148 -7.82 -16.01 5.80
N ARG A 149 -7.47 -15.34 4.73
CA ARG A 149 -6.12 -14.82 4.46
C ARG A 149 -5.82 -13.58 5.30
N GLN A 150 -5.82 -12.40 4.70
CA GLN A 150 -5.57 -11.16 5.43
C GLN A 150 -6.85 -10.31 5.51
N ASN A 151 -7.09 -9.76 6.71
CA ASN A 151 -8.25 -8.93 6.99
C ASN A 151 -7.80 -7.55 7.48
N LEU A 152 -8.47 -6.51 7.04
CA LEU A 152 -8.28 -5.14 7.46
C LEU A 152 -9.54 -4.64 8.17
N LEU A 153 -9.40 -4.24 9.44
CA LEU A 153 -10.45 -3.63 10.23
C LEU A 153 -10.11 -2.16 10.46
N VAL A 154 -10.94 -1.26 9.96
CA VAL A 154 -10.68 0.19 9.98
C VAL A 154 -11.68 0.91 10.86
N PHE A 155 -11.16 1.67 11.81
CA PHE A 155 -11.95 2.42 12.78
C PHE A 155 -11.83 3.93 12.55
N PRO A 156 -12.86 4.73 12.89
CA PRO A 156 -12.83 6.17 12.70
C PRO A 156 -11.80 6.85 13.63
N ASP A 157 -11.59 6.29 14.82
CA ASP A 157 -10.74 6.83 15.87
C ASP A 157 -10.14 5.72 16.75
N ASP A 158 -9.11 6.08 17.53
CA ASP A 158 -8.39 5.14 18.40
C ASP A 158 -9.28 4.62 19.54
N TRP A 159 -10.22 5.43 20.04
CA TRP A 159 -11.11 5.02 21.12
C TRP A 159 -12.03 3.86 20.68
N SER A 160 -12.66 3.99 19.51
CA SER A 160 -13.48 2.93 18.90
C SER A 160 -12.66 1.67 18.65
N LEU A 161 -11.43 1.82 18.16
CA LEU A 161 -10.50 0.72 17.91
C LEU A 161 -10.16 -0.03 19.21
N PHE A 162 -9.77 0.68 20.26
CA PHE A 162 -9.38 0.05 21.52
C PHE A 162 -10.56 -0.61 22.22
N ASN A 163 -11.74 0.00 22.23
CA ASN A 163 -12.93 -0.62 22.78
C ASN A 163 -13.27 -1.93 22.07
N PHE A 164 -13.22 -1.92 20.75
CA PHE A 164 -13.44 -3.14 19.97
C PHE A 164 -12.38 -4.20 20.28
N TYR A 165 -11.10 -3.81 20.33
CA TYR A 165 -10.02 -4.74 20.65
C TYR A 165 -10.16 -5.35 22.05
N GLN A 166 -10.53 -4.55 23.05
CA GLN A 166 -10.77 -5.06 24.43
C GLN A 166 -11.89 -6.12 24.48
N GLN A 167 -12.93 -5.93 23.68
CA GLN A 167 -14.06 -6.87 23.65
C GLN A 167 -13.74 -8.17 22.90
N HIS A 168 -13.03 -8.06 21.79
CA HIS A 168 -12.84 -9.18 20.87
C HIS A 168 -11.46 -9.83 20.95
N GLN A 169 -10.41 -9.10 21.35
CA GLN A 169 -9.03 -9.56 21.47
C GLN A 169 -8.52 -10.29 20.21
N ILE A 170 -8.73 -9.68 19.04
CA ILE A 170 -8.36 -10.23 17.73
C ILE A 170 -7.37 -9.33 17.01
N GLY A 171 -6.46 -9.94 16.26
CA GLY A 171 -5.55 -9.25 15.35
C GLY A 171 -4.47 -8.42 16.03
N GLU A 172 -3.82 -7.60 15.23
CA GLU A 172 -2.73 -6.71 15.62
C GLU A 172 -3.16 -5.25 15.44
N ILE A 173 -2.87 -4.41 16.43
CA ILE A 173 -3.23 -2.98 16.39
C ILE A 173 -2.11 -2.17 15.77
N LEU A 174 -2.47 -1.24 14.88
CA LEU A 174 -1.60 -0.19 14.39
C LEU A 174 -2.30 1.16 14.56
N ASP A 175 -1.85 1.95 15.52
CA ASP A 175 -2.48 3.18 15.99
C ASP A 175 -1.54 4.40 15.91
N VAL A 176 -2.04 5.57 16.30
CA VAL A 176 -1.30 6.82 16.33
C VAL A 176 -0.11 6.78 17.30
N ASN A 177 -0.20 6.01 18.37
CA ASN A 177 0.85 5.90 19.40
C ASN A 177 1.99 4.95 18.97
N SER A 178 1.79 4.19 17.91
CA SER A 178 2.82 3.31 17.36
C SER A 178 4.04 4.11 16.91
N THR A 179 5.23 3.72 17.36
CA THR A 179 6.49 4.36 16.91
C THR A 179 6.73 4.09 15.42
N ALA A 180 7.52 4.94 14.76
CA ALA A 180 7.87 4.76 13.35
C ALA A 180 8.53 3.39 13.10
N LEU A 181 9.35 2.90 14.04
CA LEU A 181 9.94 1.56 13.98
C LEU A 181 8.87 0.45 14.08
N THR A 182 7.92 0.59 15.00
CA THR A 182 6.81 -0.37 15.15
C THR A 182 5.96 -0.42 13.89
N ARG A 183 5.63 0.73 13.31
CA ARG A 183 4.90 0.84 12.04
C ARG A 183 5.62 0.13 10.91
N TYR A 184 6.92 0.38 10.75
CA TYR A 184 7.71 -0.27 9.72
C TYR A 184 7.79 -1.79 9.92
N LYS A 185 7.99 -2.26 11.16
CA LYS A 185 7.96 -3.70 11.48
C LYS A 185 6.61 -4.33 11.11
N LYS A 186 5.49 -3.68 11.44
CA LYS A 186 4.15 -4.18 11.08
C LYS A 186 3.92 -4.15 9.57
N PHE A 187 4.37 -3.11 8.88
CA PHE A 187 4.37 -3.07 7.42
C PHE A 187 5.06 -4.32 6.82
N LEU A 188 6.26 -4.67 7.31
CA LEU A 188 6.97 -5.88 6.86
C LEU A 188 6.21 -7.17 7.22
N GLN A 189 5.58 -7.21 8.39
CA GLN A 189 4.80 -8.37 8.83
C GLN A 189 3.51 -8.55 7.99
N VAL A 190 2.84 -7.48 7.59
CA VAL A 190 1.72 -7.53 6.64
C VAL A 190 2.22 -8.03 5.29
N LYS A 191 3.27 -7.43 4.74
CA LYS A 191 3.87 -7.82 3.45
C LYS A 191 4.29 -9.29 3.42
N THR A 192 4.83 -9.82 4.52
CA THR A 192 5.28 -11.22 4.63
C THR A 192 4.20 -12.19 5.12
N TRP A 193 2.95 -11.71 5.22
CA TRP A 193 1.80 -12.51 5.67
C TRP A 193 1.90 -13.04 7.12
N LYS A 194 2.70 -12.42 7.95
CA LYS A 194 2.78 -12.76 9.38
C LYS A 194 1.60 -12.18 10.16
N ILE A 195 1.12 -10.99 9.75
CA ILE A 195 -0.13 -10.40 10.28
C ILE A 195 -1.27 -10.83 9.36
N LYS A 196 -2.24 -11.55 9.93
CA LYS A 196 -3.47 -11.97 9.25
C LYS A 196 -4.60 -10.96 9.43
N THR A 197 -4.73 -10.36 10.58
CA THR A 197 -5.76 -9.36 10.86
C THR A 197 -5.13 -8.11 11.43
N LEU A 198 -5.32 -6.98 10.76
CA LEU A 198 -4.82 -5.68 11.19
C LEU A 198 -5.99 -4.78 11.58
N LEU A 199 -5.95 -4.26 12.80
CA LEU A 199 -6.86 -3.22 13.29
C LEU A 199 -6.15 -1.88 13.22
N THR A 200 -6.78 -0.89 12.60
CA THR A 200 -6.16 0.41 12.44
C THR A 200 -7.17 1.54 12.28
N THR A 201 -6.69 2.76 12.36
CA THR A 201 -7.43 3.95 11.94
C THR A 201 -7.09 4.33 10.49
N HIS A 202 -7.80 5.31 9.94
CA HIS A 202 -7.68 5.70 8.54
C HIS A 202 -6.26 6.06 8.06
N TRP A 203 -5.36 6.43 8.97
CA TRP A 203 -3.99 6.80 8.63
C TRP A 203 -3.10 5.61 8.22
N TRP A 204 -3.41 4.41 8.71
CA TRP A 204 -2.52 3.25 8.59
C TRP A 204 -3.09 2.13 7.73
N VAL A 205 -4.10 2.40 6.92
CA VAL A 205 -4.67 1.43 5.98
C VAL A 205 -3.72 1.08 4.84
N PHE A 206 -2.78 1.98 4.55
CA PHE A 206 -1.83 1.85 3.45
C PHE A 206 -0.70 0.90 3.83
N GLN A 207 -0.91 -0.38 3.54
CA GLN A 207 0.05 -1.45 3.75
C GLN A 207 0.30 -2.19 2.44
N ASP A 208 1.44 -2.89 2.34
CA ASP A 208 1.75 -3.74 1.18
C ASP A 208 1.12 -5.12 1.35
N TRP A 209 -0.17 -5.20 1.09
CA TRP A 209 -0.96 -6.40 1.28
C TRP A 209 -0.55 -7.48 0.28
N LYS A 210 -0.31 -8.68 0.78
CA LYS A 210 0.00 -9.86 -0.05
C LYS A 210 -1.24 -10.65 -0.44
N ALA A 211 -2.22 -10.72 0.45
CA ALA A 211 -3.40 -11.56 0.30
C ALA A 211 -4.59 -10.97 1.08
N LEU A 212 -4.84 -9.66 0.89
CA LEU A 212 -5.98 -8.99 1.49
C LEU A 212 -7.27 -9.56 0.92
N GLU A 213 -8.12 -10.10 1.79
CA GLU A 213 -9.34 -10.79 1.39
C GLU A 213 -10.59 -10.06 1.85
N LYS A 214 -10.58 -9.54 3.08
CA LYS A 214 -11.72 -8.83 3.62
C LYS A 214 -11.35 -7.49 4.21
N ILE A 215 -12.22 -6.50 4.03
CA ILE A 215 -12.09 -5.17 4.65
C ILE A 215 -13.39 -4.86 5.40
N PHE A 216 -13.24 -4.46 6.65
CA PHE A 216 -14.34 -4.00 7.50
C PHE A 216 -14.11 -2.53 7.85
N VAL A 217 -15.04 -1.65 7.49
CA VAL A 217 -14.99 -0.23 7.81
C VAL A 217 -16.08 0.07 8.84
N PHE A 218 -15.67 0.33 10.06
CA PHE A 218 -16.59 0.61 11.17
C PHE A 218 -17.06 2.06 11.14
N PHE A 219 -18.37 2.27 11.22
CA PHE A 219 -19.00 3.58 11.21
C PHE A 219 -18.55 4.47 10.03
N PRO A 220 -18.73 4.02 8.77
CA PRO A 220 -18.16 4.65 7.56
C PRO A 220 -18.62 6.09 7.34
N TYR A 221 -19.74 6.50 7.96
CA TYR A 221 -20.31 7.85 7.87
C TYR A 221 -19.58 8.89 8.74
N LYS A 222 -18.66 8.47 9.63
CA LYS A 222 -17.96 9.40 10.51
C LYS A 222 -17.02 10.30 9.72
N TRP A 223 -17.03 11.60 10.03
CA TRP A 223 -16.24 12.63 9.34
C TRP A 223 -14.71 12.41 9.49
N TYR A 224 -14.28 11.70 10.51
CA TYR A 224 -12.88 11.35 10.76
C TYR A 224 -12.21 10.59 9.60
N TYR A 225 -12.98 9.98 8.73
CA TYR A 225 -12.45 9.32 7.52
C TYR A 225 -12.06 10.27 6.40
N LYS A 226 -12.27 11.57 6.57
CA LYS A 226 -11.80 12.61 5.64
C LYS A 226 -10.41 13.06 6.06
N ASN A 227 -9.40 12.75 5.25
CA ASN A 227 -8.08 13.32 5.45
C ASN A 227 -8.05 14.76 4.93
N GLN A 228 -7.86 15.74 5.84
CA GLN A 228 -7.79 17.16 5.51
C GLN A 228 -6.38 17.60 5.08
N GLN A 229 -5.36 16.81 5.40
CA GLN A 229 -3.99 17.07 4.99
C GLN A 229 -3.72 16.53 3.57
N ASN A 230 -2.66 17.01 2.93
CA ASN A 230 -2.28 16.50 1.62
C ASN A 230 -1.49 15.17 1.76
N PRO A 231 -1.90 14.09 1.07
CA PRO A 231 -3.00 14.01 0.10
C PRO A 231 -4.37 14.02 0.78
N ARG A 232 -5.27 14.84 0.27
CA ARG A 232 -6.67 14.86 0.73
C ARG A 232 -7.39 13.67 0.12
N TYR A 233 -7.99 12.84 0.96
CA TYR A 233 -8.81 11.71 0.49
C TYR A 233 -9.96 11.43 1.45
N TYR A 234 -10.95 10.72 0.94
CA TYR A 234 -12.03 10.15 1.73
C TYR A 234 -11.87 8.63 1.77
N LEU A 235 -11.69 8.09 2.98
CA LEU A 235 -11.29 6.69 3.13
C LEU A 235 -12.26 5.68 2.49
N PRO A 236 -13.59 5.78 2.63
CA PRO A 236 -14.49 4.84 1.95
C PRO A 236 -14.26 4.74 0.44
N GLU A 237 -13.89 5.84 -0.23
CA GLU A 237 -13.50 5.82 -1.65
C GLU A 237 -12.17 5.09 -1.88
N VAL A 238 -11.19 5.30 -0.98
CA VAL A 238 -9.93 4.54 -1.03
C VAL A 238 -10.19 3.05 -0.87
N ILE A 239 -11.08 2.65 0.03
CA ILE A 239 -11.44 1.25 0.27
C ILE A 239 -12.11 0.61 -0.95
N LYS A 240 -13.01 1.31 -1.63
CA LYS A 240 -13.59 0.84 -2.90
C LYS A 240 -12.50 0.53 -3.93
N GLN A 241 -11.51 1.41 -4.03
CA GLN A 241 -10.38 1.23 -4.94
C GLN A 241 -9.45 0.12 -4.48
N MET A 242 -9.18 -0.01 -3.17
CA MET A 242 -8.42 -1.15 -2.63
C MET A 242 -9.08 -2.48 -2.98
N LYS A 243 -10.42 -2.57 -2.91
CA LYS A 243 -11.15 -3.77 -3.32
C LYS A 243 -10.75 -4.21 -4.72
N PHE A 244 -10.70 -3.27 -5.65
CA PHE A 244 -10.32 -3.55 -7.01
C PHE A 244 -8.84 -3.94 -7.16
N PHE A 245 -7.91 -3.09 -6.65
CA PHE A 245 -6.47 -3.28 -6.85
C PHE A 245 -5.91 -4.52 -6.18
N TYR A 246 -6.38 -4.84 -4.97
CA TYR A 246 -5.93 -6.02 -4.23
C TYR A 246 -6.81 -7.25 -4.43
N ASN A 247 -7.81 -7.16 -5.31
CA ASN A 247 -8.79 -8.23 -5.57
C ASN A 247 -9.42 -8.73 -4.27
N VAL A 248 -9.90 -7.79 -3.45
CA VAL A 248 -10.53 -8.08 -2.17
C VAL A 248 -11.89 -8.73 -2.41
N GLU A 249 -12.13 -9.86 -1.79
CA GLU A 249 -13.37 -10.61 -2.00
C GLU A 249 -14.58 -9.89 -1.40
N GLU A 250 -14.44 -9.40 -0.18
CA GLU A 250 -15.56 -8.79 0.54
C GLU A 250 -15.17 -7.49 1.23
N VAL A 251 -16.02 -6.48 1.09
CA VAL A 251 -15.95 -5.22 1.85
C VAL A 251 -17.22 -5.05 2.64
N TYR A 252 -17.08 -4.78 3.93
CA TYR A 252 -18.18 -4.56 4.85
C TYR A 252 -18.16 -3.14 5.41
N PHE A 253 -19.29 -2.47 5.36
CA PHE A 253 -19.55 -1.27 6.16
C PHE A 253 -20.31 -1.69 7.41
N VAL A 254 -19.65 -1.57 8.56
CA VAL A 254 -20.16 -2.00 9.87
C VAL A 254 -20.79 -0.79 10.57
N MET A 255 -22.08 -0.90 10.92
CA MET A 255 -22.87 0.20 11.50
C MET A 255 -23.51 -0.18 12.83
#